data_2b25d748f18f54994073d3c32fa7036e
#
_entry.id   2b25d748f18f54994073d3c32fa7036e
#
_cell.length_a   1.000
_cell.length_b   1.000
_cell.length_c   1.000
_cell.angle_alpha   90.00
_cell.angle_beta   90.00
_cell.angle_gamma   90.00
#
_symmetry.space_group_name_H-M   'P 1'
#
loop_
_entity.id
_entity.type
_entity.pdbx_description
1 polymer ?
#
loop_
_entity_poly.entity_id
_entity_poly.type
_entity_poly.pdbx_seq_one_letter_code
_entity_poly.pdbx_strand_id
1 'polypeptide(L)'
;MKPLEGVRVLEIASIGPGPLAANTFLELGAEVIRVNNPKAVDMLPSNADPALENRINITVDLKSNDGIKLVKELIKGVDILLEGNRPGVMEKIGLGPKDIHKVNTKTVYIRLTGWGQEGEIVNDAGHDINYLALSGVLSLLGKDGSPPIAPINLVADYGSGTMFAVISGLLGIYEVKNNNKENIVYDVAMFEGVSYLASLM
;
A
#
# COMPACT_ATOMS: atom_id res chain seq x y z
N MET A 1 1.71 17.97 19.00
CA MET A 1 2.63 17.34 18.02
C MET A 1 2.15 15.95 17.76
N LYS A 2 1.85 15.61 16.50
CA LYS A 2 1.47 14.24 16.11
C LYS A 2 2.74 13.39 15.86
N PRO A 3 2.67 12.06 16.03
CA PRO A 3 3.88 11.19 15.94
C PRO A 3 4.65 11.28 14.62
N LEU A 4 3.94 11.50 13.50
CA LEU A 4 4.53 11.59 12.16
C LEU A 4 4.56 13.02 11.60
N GLU A 5 4.51 14.04 12.46
CA GLU A 5 4.68 15.43 12.02
C GLU A 5 6.04 15.61 11.34
N GLY A 6 6.02 16.16 10.11
CA GLY A 6 7.21 16.32 9.26
C GLY A 6 7.56 15.10 8.39
N VAL A 7 6.81 14.00 8.48
CA VAL A 7 6.92 12.86 7.57
C VAL A 7 6.05 13.09 6.34
N ARG A 8 6.58 12.77 5.16
CA ARG A 8 5.87 12.87 3.89
C ARG A 8 5.69 11.50 3.24
N VAL A 9 4.44 11.18 2.89
CA VAL A 9 4.05 9.96 2.20
C VAL A 9 3.59 10.28 0.79
N LEU A 10 4.12 9.60 -0.20
CA LEU A 10 3.62 9.59 -1.57
C LEU A 10 2.83 8.31 -1.80
N GLU A 11 1.54 8.44 -2.05
CA GLU A 11 0.66 7.33 -2.42
C GLU A 11 0.44 7.32 -3.93
N ILE A 12 0.80 6.23 -4.59
CA ILE A 12 0.32 5.95 -5.95
C ILE A 12 -1.11 5.40 -5.82
N ALA A 13 -2.07 6.09 -6.44
CA ALA A 13 -3.48 5.80 -6.28
C ALA A 13 -3.81 4.33 -6.53
N SER A 14 -4.42 3.72 -5.54
CA SER A 14 -4.93 2.35 -5.55
C SER A 14 -6.31 2.31 -4.90
N ILE A 15 -6.88 1.13 -4.69
CA ILE A 15 -8.17 0.92 -4.04
C ILE A 15 -7.99 0.12 -2.74
N GLY A 16 -8.96 0.22 -1.84
CA GLY A 16 -9.03 -0.59 -0.62
C GLY A 16 -7.91 -0.29 0.38
N PRO A 17 -7.00 -1.23 0.64
CA PRO A 17 -6.04 -1.16 1.74
C PRO A 17 -5.01 -0.02 1.62
N GLY A 18 -4.60 0.33 0.40
CA GLY A 18 -3.64 1.42 0.17
C GLY A 18 -4.16 2.78 0.63
N PRO A 19 -5.34 3.23 0.16
CA PRO A 19 -5.97 4.44 0.65
C PRO A 19 -6.16 4.47 2.17
N LEU A 20 -6.55 3.37 2.81
CA LEU A 20 -6.71 3.34 4.25
C LEU A 20 -5.36 3.41 4.99
N ALA A 21 -4.31 2.77 4.47
CA ALA A 21 -2.97 2.90 5.03
C ALA A 21 -2.45 4.35 4.95
N ALA A 22 -2.62 4.99 3.80
CA ALA A 22 -2.26 6.40 3.62
C ALA A 22 -3.07 7.33 4.55
N ASN A 23 -4.37 7.04 4.75
CA ASN A 23 -5.20 7.76 5.73
C ASN A 23 -4.69 7.57 7.17
N THR A 24 -4.26 6.36 7.52
CA THR A 24 -3.69 6.10 8.84
C THR A 24 -2.41 6.90 9.06
N PHE A 25 -1.52 7.00 8.08
CA PHE A 25 -0.34 7.89 8.17
C PHE A 25 -0.74 9.36 8.33
N LEU A 26 -1.77 9.82 7.61
CA LEU A 26 -2.32 11.19 7.73
C LEU A 26 -2.84 11.47 9.15
N GLU A 27 -3.63 10.56 9.72
CA GLU A 27 -4.14 10.67 11.08
C GLU A 27 -3.02 10.71 12.13
N LEU A 28 -1.93 10.00 11.88
CA LEU A 28 -0.72 10.05 12.70
C LEU A 28 0.10 11.34 12.50
N GLY A 29 -0.24 12.20 11.54
CA GLY A 29 0.35 13.51 11.33
C GLY A 29 1.27 13.65 10.13
N ALA A 30 1.40 12.63 9.28
CA ALA A 30 2.14 12.74 8.05
C ALA A 30 1.42 13.64 7.02
N GLU A 31 2.19 14.29 6.15
CA GLU A 31 1.67 14.88 4.92
C GLU A 31 1.50 13.78 3.87
N VAL A 32 0.32 13.64 3.30
CA VAL A 32 0.05 12.64 2.27
C VAL A 32 -0.20 13.31 0.92
N ILE A 33 0.61 12.95 -0.08
CA ILE A 33 0.44 13.33 -1.48
C ILE A 33 -0.06 12.10 -2.23
N ARG A 34 -1.25 12.20 -2.83
CA ARG A 34 -1.83 11.14 -3.64
C ARG A 34 -1.67 11.46 -5.13
N VAL A 35 -1.03 10.56 -5.86
CA VAL A 35 -0.86 10.62 -7.32
C VAL A 35 -1.99 9.85 -7.99
N ASN A 36 -2.95 10.55 -8.55
CA ASN A 36 -4.09 9.98 -9.26
C ASN A 36 -3.78 9.75 -10.74
N ASN A 37 -4.35 8.69 -11.30
CA ASN A 37 -4.31 8.44 -12.74
C ASN A 37 -5.39 9.29 -13.44
N PRO A 38 -5.08 10.07 -14.48
CA PRO A 38 -6.07 10.88 -15.20
C PRO A 38 -7.19 10.07 -15.88
N LYS A 39 -6.99 8.77 -16.04
CA LYS A 39 -7.96 7.84 -16.64
C LYS A 39 -8.66 6.94 -15.61
N ALA A 40 -8.37 7.10 -14.33
CA ALA A 40 -9.07 6.34 -13.30
C ALA A 40 -10.53 6.80 -13.22
N VAL A 41 -11.44 5.85 -13.15
CA VAL A 41 -12.83 6.10 -12.81
C VAL A 41 -12.94 5.85 -11.30
N ASP A 42 -13.17 6.91 -10.54
CA ASP A 42 -13.40 6.79 -9.11
C ASP A 42 -14.70 6.01 -8.87
N MET A 43 -14.65 5.00 -8.00
CA MET A 43 -15.84 4.23 -7.61
C MET A 43 -16.83 5.08 -6.80
N LEU A 44 -16.32 6.08 -6.09
CA LEU A 44 -17.09 7.14 -5.44
C LEU A 44 -16.57 8.50 -5.89
N PRO A 45 -17.40 9.53 -5.96
CA PRO A 45 -16.90 10.91 -6.14
C PRO A 45 -15.82 11.21 -5.09
N SER A 46 -14.72 11.81 -5.50
CA SER A 46 -13.56 12.09 -4.62
C SER A 46 -13.93 12.92 -3.37
N ASN A 47 -15.01 13.68 -3.44
CA ASN A 47 -15.57 14.44 -2.31
C ASN A 47 -16.49 13.61 -1.39
N ALA A 48 -16.77 12.37 -1.72
CA ALA A 48 -17.63 11.47 -0.95
C ALA A 48 -16.86 10.26 -0.38
N ASP A 49 -15.56 10.14 -0.68
CA ASP A 49 -14.71 9.06 -0.14
C ASP A 49 -13.93 9.58 1.08
N PRO A 50 -14.33 9.19 2.32
CA PRO A 50 -13.66 9.64 3.54
C PRO A 50 -12.18 9.22 3.59
N ALA A 51 -11.82 8.16 2.88
CA ALA A 51 -10.44 7.70 2.83
C ALA A 51 -9.54 8.64 1.99
N LEU A 52 -10.10 9.58 1.26
CA LEU A 52 -9.36 10.54 0.42
C LEU A 52 -9.34 11.97 0.98
N GLU A 53 -10.01 12.22 2.11
CA GLU A 53 -10.05 13.54 2.72
C GLU A 53 -8.67 14.01 3.21
N ASN A 54 -8.48 15.33 3.22
CA ASN A 54 -7.30 16.02 3.77
C ASN A 54 -5.95 15.64 3.15
N ARG A 55 -5.92 15.03 1.95
CA ARG A 55 -4.70 14.73 1.20
C ARG A 55 -4.42 15.80 0.15
N ILE A 56 -3.16 15.95 -0.21
CA ILE A 56 -2.77 16.70 -1.41
C ILE A 56 -2.99 15.77 -2.61
N ASN A 57 -4.00 16.07 -3.42
CA ASN A 57 -4.32 15.27 -4.60
C ASN A 57 -3.71 15.91 -5.85
N ILE A 58 -2.91 15.14 -6.59
CA ILE A 58 -2.36 15.52 -7.90
C ILE A 58 -2.75 14.47 -8.94
N THR A 59 -3.02 14.92 -10.16
CA THR A 59 -3.33 14.00 -11.28
C THR A 59 -2.15 13.99 -12.23
N VAL A 60 -1.56 12.80 -12.43
CA VAL A 60 -0.33 12.63 -13.22
C VAL A 60 -0.48 11.44 -14.16
N ASP A 61 -0.20 11.65 -15.45
CA ASP A 61 -0.08 10.54 -16.39
C ASP A 61 1.28 9.86 -16.24
N LEU A 62 1.30 8.75 -15.50
CA LEU A 62 2.49 7.92 -15.28
C LEU A 62 2.98 7.16 -16.53
N LYS A 63 2.29 7.30 -17.66
CA LYS A 63 2.77 6.80 -18.97
C LYS A 63 3.57 7.86 -19.73
N SER A 64 3.54 9.10 -19.30
CA SER A 64 4.32 10.19 -19.90
C SER A 64 5.67 10.37 -19.22
N ASN A 65 6.70 10.73 -20.00
CA ASN A 65 8.02 11.02 -19.45
C ASN A 65 8.00 12.18 -18.44
N ASP A 66 7.15 13.18 -18.67
CA ASP A 66 7.06 14.35 -17.79
C ASP A 66 6.37 13.99 -16.46
N GLY A 67 5.34 13.12 -16.50
CA GLY A 67 4.72 12.59 -15.30
C GLY A 67 5.70 11.78 -14.45
N ILE A 68 6.50 10.93 -15.07
CA ILE A 68 7.54 10.15 -14.37
C ILE A 68 8.60 11.09 -13.76
N LYS A 69 9.05 12.11 -14.50
CA LYS A 69 9.99 13.11 -13.98
C LYS A 69 9.41 13.85 -12.78
N LEU A 70 8.15 14.28 -12.86
CA LEU A 70 7.46 14.96 -11.76
C LEU A 70 7.44 14.09 -10.50
N VAL A 71 7.07 12.82 -10.61
CA VAL A 71 7.07 11.91 -9.46
C VAL A 71 8.47 11.75 -8.89
N LYS A 72 9.51 11.61 -9.73
CA LYS A 72 10.90 11.53 -9.27
C LYS A 72 11.36 12.81 -8.56
N GLU A 73 10.91 13.99 -8.99
CA GLU A 73 11.20 15.24 -8.26
C GLU A 73 10.52 15.26 -6.88
N LEU A 74 9.27 14.80 -6.78
CA LEU A 74 8.59 14.69 -5.48
C LEU A 74 9.31 13.73 -4.53
N ILE A 75 9.80 12.60 -5.05
CA ILE A 75 10.52 11.57 -4.25
C ILE A 75 11.73 12.13 -3.51
N LYS A 76 12.36 13.18 -3.98
CA LYS A 76 13.49 13.80 -3.27
C LYS A 76 13.18 14.25 -1.84
N GLY A 77 11.91 14.54 -1.55
CA GLY A 77 11.45 14.94 -0.24
C GLY A 77 10.43 14.00 0.39
N VAL A 78 10.38 12.73 -0.03
CA VAL A 78 9.41 11.73 0.42
C VAL A 78 10.09 10.70 1.31
N ASP A 79 9.50 10.45 2.48
CA ASP A 79 9.97 9.44 3.44
C ASP A 79 9.38 8.04 3.13
N ILE A 80 8.12 7.96 2.67
CA ILE A 80 7.44 6.71 2.34
C ILE A 80 6.82 6.82 0.94
N LEU A 81 7.10 5.86 0.07
CA LEU A 81 6.34 5.60 -1.14
C LEU A 81 5.47 4.36 -0.93
N LEU A 82 4.15 4.53 -1.07
CA LEU A 82 3.16 3.45 -0.97
C LEU A 82 2.52 3.22 -2.34
N GLU A 83 2.57 1.99 -2.84
CA GLU A 83 1.93 1.60 -4.09
C GLU A 83 1.24 0.24 -3.96
N GLY A 84 0.21 0.02 -4.78
CA GLY A 84 -0.58 -1.23 -4.79
C GLY A 84 -0.77 -1.78 -6.21
N ASN A 85 0.21 -1.56 -7.09
CA ASN A 85 0.16 -2.09 -8.45
C ASN A 85 0.59 -3.56 -8.50
N ARG A 86 0.17 -4.25 -9.55
CA ARG A 86 0.67 -5.62 -9.82
C ARG A 86 2.18 -5.61 -9.98
N PRO A 87 2.87 -6.71 -9.59
CA PRO A 87 4.32 -6.83 -9.73
C PRO A 87 4.85 -6.46 -11.12
N GLY A 88 5.95 -5.74 -11.14
CA GLY A 88 6.60 -5.30 -12.37
C GLY A 88 5.97 -4.08 -13.05
N VAL A 89 4.82 -3.59 -12.63
CA VAL A 89 4.19 -2.40 -13.22
C VAL A 89 5.02 -1.15 -12.96
N MET A 90 5.44 -0.93 -11.72
CA MET A 90 6.24 0.22 -11.35
C MET A 90 7.64 0.18 -11.98
N GLU A 91 8.24 -0.99 -12.09
CA GLU A 91 9.51 -1.18 -12.79
C GLU A 91 9.41 -0.81 -14.28
N LYS A 92 8.35 -1.26 -14.96
CA LYS A 92 8.13 -0.96 -16.39
C LYS A 92 8.03 0.52 -16.70
N ILE A 93 7.52 1.31 -15.76
CA ILE A 93 7.41 2.77 -15.92
C ILE A 93 8.61 3.54 -15.32
N GLY A 94 9.62 2.84 -14.81
CA GLY A 94 10.82 3.45 -14.24
C GLY A 94 10.61 4.13 -12.87
N LEU A 95 9.62 3.64 -12.10
CA LEU A 95 9.33 4.04 -10.74
C LEU A 95 9.41 2.85 -9.75
N GLY A 96 10.04 1.74 -10.15
CA GLY A 96 10.31 0.62 -9.25
C GLY A 96 11.31 0.97 -8.16
N PRO A 97 11.49 0.09 -7.14
CA PRO A 97 12.34 0.38 -5.99
C PRO A 97 13.75 0.83 -6.37
N LYS A 98 14.38 0.15 -7.33
CA LYS A 98 15.72 0.50 -7.80
C LYS A 98 15.79 1.91 -8.42
N ASP A 99 14.73 2.34 -9.11
CA ASP A 99 14.69 3.66 -9.73
C ASP A 99 14.41 4.77 -8.73
N ILE A 100 13.56 4.49 -7.75
CA ILE A 100 13.27 5.41 -6.65
C ILE A 100 14.50 5.61 -5.77
N HIS A 101 15.18 4.53 -5.42
CA HIS A 101 16.39 4.62 -4.58
C HIS A 101 17.60 5.27 -5.27
N LYS A 102 17.63 5.35 -6.61
CA LYS A 102 18.60 6.22 -7.31
C LYS A 102 18.33 7.71 -7.06
N VAL A 103 17.10 8.08 -6.73
CA VAL A 103 16.69 9.48 -6.46
C VAL A 103 16.82 9.81 -4.98
N ASN A 104 16.33 8.91 -4.11
CA ASN A 104 16.37 9.06 -2.66
C ASN A 104 16.51 7.70 -1.97
N THR A 105 17.71 7.38 -1.51
CA THR A 105 18.03 6.11 -0.84
C THR A 105 17.30 5.94 0.50
N LYS A 106 16.80 7.03 1.08
CA LYS A 106 16.10 7.07 2.37
C LYS A 106 14.59 6.86 2.25
N THR A 107 14.03 6.85 1.03
CA THR A 107 12.61 6.56 0.84
C THR A 107 12.33 5.09 1.16
N VAL A 108 11.43 4.86 2.10
CA VAL A 108 10.87 3.53 2.39
C VAL A 108 9.87 3.18 1.31
N TYR A 109 10.12 2.13 0.55
CA TYR A 109 9.25 1.68 -0.52
C TYR A 109 8.34 0.55 -0.03
N ILE A 110 7.02 0.76 -0.05
CA ILE A 110 6.01 -0.23 0.38
C ILE A 110 5.22 -0.69 -0.83
N ARG A 111 5.27 -2.00 -1.08
CA ARG A 111 4.53 -2.70 -2.13
C ARG A 111 3.37 -3.46 -1.47
N LEU A 112 2.16 -2.97 -1.62
CA LEU A 112 0.97 -3.55 -1.01
C LEU A 112 0.16 -4.30 -2.06
N THR A 113 0.24 -5.62 -2.05
CA THR A 113 -0.38 -6.49 -3.05
C THR A 113 -1.21 -7.62 -2.42
N GLY A 114 -1.99 -8.30 -3.23
CA GLY A 114 -2.76 -9.46 -2.77
C GLY A 114 -1.88 -10.68 -2.46
N TRP A 115 -0.99 -11.01 -3.40
CA TRP A 115 -0.26 -12.28 -3.43
C TRP A 115 1.26 -12.13 -3.22
N GLY A 116 1.77 -10.91 -3.01
CA GLY A 116 3.20 -10.63 -2.95
C GLY A 116 3.83 -10.39 -4.32
N GLN A 117 5.15 -10.46 -4.39
CA GLN A 117 5.93 -10.14 -5.59
C GLN A 117 6.38 -11.39 -6.37
N GLU A 118 6.28 -12.58 -5.77
CA GLU A 118 6.75 -13.84 -6.32
C GLU A 118 5.68 -14.93 -6.16
N GLY A 119 5.66 -15.91 -7.06
CA GLY A 119 4.74 -17.03 -7.03
C GLY A 119 3.89 -17.17 -8.29
N GLU A 120 3.17 -18.30 -8.40
CA GLU A 120 2.39 -18.65 -9.60
C GLU A 120 1.20 -17.73 -9.84
N ILE A 121 0.54 -17.27 -8.76
CA ILE A 121 -0.69 -16.46 -8.81
C ILE A 121 -0.44 -14.95 -8.61
N VAL A 122 0.81 -14.52 -8.60
CA VAL A 122 1.21 -13.15 -8.29
C VAL A 122 0.54 -12.08 -9.19
N ASN A 123 0.20 -12.45 -10.42
CA ASN A 123 -0.47 -11.58 -11.38
C ASN A 123 -2.00 -11.75 -11.44
N ASP A 124 -2.53 -12.67 -10.65
CA ASP A 124 -3.97 -12.93 -10.66
C ASP A 124 -4.74 -11.85 -9.88
N ALA A 125 -5.98 -11.66 -10.28
CA ALA A 125 -6.87 -10.80 -9.53
C ALA A 125 -7.27 -11.49 -8.21
N GLY A 126 -7.33 -10.71 -7.14
CA GLY A 126 -7.79 -11.19 -5.84
C GLY A 126 -8.43 -10.07 -5.05
N HIS A 127 -9.35 -10.46 -4.19
CA HIS A 127 -10.01 -9.60 -3.20
C HIS A 127 -9.95 -10.30 -1.84
N ASP A 128 -10.33 -9.62 -0.77
CA ASP A 128 -10.30 -10.11 0.61
C ASP A 128 -10.71 -11.59 0.74
N ILE A 129 -11.86 -11.94 0.20
CA ILE A 129 -12.39 -13.32 0.28
C ILE A 129 -11.47 -14.36 -0.37
N ASN A 130 -10.74 -13.99 -1.43
CA ASN A 130 -9.83 -14.92 -2.10
C ASN A 130 -8.61 -15.21 -1.21
N TYR A 131 -8.08 -14.19 -0.54
CA TYR A 131 -6.96 -14.31 0.39
C TYR A 131 -7.35 -15.14 1.61
N LEU A 132 -8.57 -14.91 2.14
CA LEU A 132 -9.14 -15.70 3.23
C LEU A 132 -9.37 -17.16 2.84
N ALA A 133 -9.86 -17.41 1.62
CA ALA A 133 -10.14 -18.77 1.15
C ALA A 133 -8.85 -19.59 1.00
N LEU A 134 -7.85 -19.05 0.32
CA LEU A 134 -6.59 -19.75 0.08
C LEU A 134 -5.73 -19.92 1.34
N SER A 135 -5.81 -18.99 2.30
CA SER A 135 -5.13 -19.14 3.60
C SER A 135 -5.83 -20.16 4.53
N GLY A 136 -7.03 -20.63 4.17
CA GLY A 136 -7.86 -21.50 5.01
C GLY A 136 -8.67 -20.74 6.07
N VAL A 137 -8.41 -19.48 6.32
CA VAL A 137 -9.08 -18.68 7.37
C VAL A 137 -10.58 -18.58 7.13
N LEU A 138 -11.01 -18.51 5.86
CA LEU A 138 -12.44 -18.45 5.55
C LEU A 138 -13.21 -19.64 6.12
N SER A 139 -12.60 -20.83 6.18
CA SER A 139 -13.24 -22.03 6.73
C SER A 139 -13.50 -21.96 8.23
N LEU A 140 -12.78 -21.09 8.95
CA LEU A 140 -12.94 -20.87 10.39
C LEU A 140 -14.06 -19.86 10.72
N LEU A 141 -14.60 -19.18 9.70
CA LEU A 141 -15.60 -18.14 9.85
C LEU A 141 -16.98 -18.69 9.54
N GLY A 142 -17.76 -18.97 10.57
CA GLY A 142 -19.12 -19.49 10.41
C GLY A 142 -19.49 -20.51 11.47
N LYS A 143 -20.47 -21.34 11.12
CA LYS A 143 -20.94 -22.46 11.97
C LYS A 143 -20.76 -23.77 11.21
N ASP A 144 -20.49 -24.84 11.93
CA ASP A 144 -20.42 -26.19 11.36
C ASP A 144 -21.65 -26.52 10.52
N GLY A 145 -21.41 -27.05 9.33
CA GLY A 145 -22.48 -27.43 8.41
C GLY A 145 -23.14 -26.30 7.62
N SER A 146 -22.62 -25.07 7.76
CA SER A 146 -23.08 -23.89 7.01
C SER A 146 -21.96 -23.32 6.13
N PRO A 147 -22.29 -22.66 5.03
CA PRO A 147 -21.28 -21.91 4.28
C PRO A 147 -20.58 -20.85 5.18
N PRO A 148 -19.28 -20.64 5.00
CA PRO A 148 -18.57 -19.62 5.75
C PRO A 148 -19.11 -18.21 5.46
N ILE A 149 -18.96 -17.31 6.43
CA ILE A 149 -19.42 -15.93 6.34
C ILE A 149 -18.21 -15.05 6.00
N ALA A 150 -18.24 -14.40 4.84
CA ALA A 150 -17.21 -13.42 4.46
C ALA A 150 -17.28 -12.17 5.37
N PRO A 151 -16.18 -11.78 6.02
CA PRO A 151 -16.15 -10.64 6.94
C PRO A 151 -16.01 -9.29 6.22
N ILE A 152 -16.59 -9.15 5.03
CA ILE A 152 -16.40 -7.98 4.14
C ILE A 152 -14.88 -7.86 3.81
N ASN A 153 -14.32 -6.66 3.80
CA ASN A 153 -12.89 -6.39 3.53
C ASN A 153 -12.08 -6.21 4.82
N LEU A 154 -12.59 -6.69 5.97
CA LEU A 154 -12.02 -6.33 7.28
C LEU A 154 -10.75 -7.10 7.63
N VAL A 155 -10.60 -8.33 7.17
CA VAL A 155 -9.52 -9.21 7.64
C VAL A 155 -8.31 -9.14 6.71
N ALA A 156 -8.47 -9.46 5.44
CA ALA A 156 -7.35 -9.49 4.53
C ALA A 156 -6.93 -8.09 4.05
N ASP A 157 -7.87 -7.30 3.51
CA ASP A 157 -7.55 -5.99 2.98
C ASP A 157 -7.12 -5.02 4.09
N TYR A 158 -7.94 -4.88 5.15
CA TYR A 158 -7.71 -3.87 6.17
C TYR A 158 -6.92 -4.39 7.37
N GLY A 159 -7.29 -5.53 7.96
CA GLY A 159 -6.61 -6.09 9.12
C GLY A 159 -5.19 -6.57 8.80
N SER A 160 -5.01 -7.18 7.63
CA SER A 160 -3.71 -7.61 7.14
C SER A 160 -3.05 -6.50 6.30
N GLY A 161 -3.52 -6.25 5.09
CA GLY A 161 -2.86 -5.37 4.14
C GLY A 161 -2.57 -3.98 4.69
N THR A 162 -3.61 -3.27 5.13
CA THR A 162 -3.46 -1.90 5.65
C THR A 162 -2.53 -1.86 6.87
N MET A 163 -2.80 -2.69 7.88
CA MET A 163 -2.04 -2.62 9.14
C MET A 163 -0.58 -3.02 8.95
N PHE A 164 -0.29 -4.07 8.16
CA PHE A 164 1.11 -4.41 7.88
C PHE A 164 1.81 -3.36 7.02
N ALA A 165 1.13 -2.69 6.10
CA ALA A 165 1.71 -1.55 5.37
C ALA A 165 2.06 -0.39 6.31
N VAL A 166 1.20 -0.07 7.27
CA VAL A 166 1.45 0.96 8.28
C VAL A 166 2.63 0.56 9.18
N ILE A 167 2.64 -0.66 9.70
CA ILE A 167 3.75 -1.18 10.53
C ILE A 167 5.06 -1.12 9.74
N SER A 168 5.07 -1.56 8.48
CA SER A 168 6.24 -1.51 7.61
C SER A 168 6.76 -0.07 7.41
N GLY A 169 5.85 0.88 7.19
CA GLY A 169 6.22 2.29 7.07
C GLY A 169 6.85 2.85 8.34
N LEU A 170 6.26 2.56 9.50
CA LEU A 170 6.80 2.99 10.81
C LEU A 170 8.17 2.37 11.09
N LEU A 171 8.33 1.06 10.85
CA LEU A 171 9.60 0.37 10.98
C LEU A 171 10.65 0.93 10.02
N GLY A 172 10.27 1.17 8.76
CA GLY A 172 11.17 1.73 7.77
C GLY A 172 11.69 3.12 8.17
N ILE A 173 10.79 4.01 8.63
CA ILE A 173 11.20 5.32 9.16
C ILE A 173 12.14 5.16 10.36
N TYR A 174 11.83 4.24 11.28
CA TYR A 174 12.68 3.95 12.43
C TYR A 174 14.08 3.51 11.99
N GLU A 175 14.18 2.58 11.06
CA GLU A 175 15.44 2.06 10.52
C GLU A 175 16.26 3.15 9.81
N VAL A 176 15.60 3.99 8.99
CA VAL A 176 16.27 5.11 8.32
C VAL A 176 16.80 6.13 9.32
N LYS A 177 15.97 6.52 10.31
CA LYS A 177 16.33 7.60 11.24
C LYS A 177 17.32 7.18 12.32
N ASN A 178 17.24 5.95 12.82
CA ASN A 178 18.03 5.50 13.96
C ASN A 178 19.21 4.59 13.57
N ASN A 179 19.07 3.82 12.49
CA ASN A 179 20.07 2.84 12.06
C ASN A 179 20.77 3.24 10.75
N ASN A 180 20.44 4.41 10.16
CA ASN A 180 20.94 4.88 8.87
C ASN A 180 20.79 3.86 7.74
N LYS A 181 19.76 3.02 7.80
CA LYS A 181 19.47 2.07 6.70
C LYS A 181 18.98 2.81 5.48
N GLU A 182 19.34 2.30 4.33
CA GLU A 182 18.98 2.83 3.03
C GLU A 182 18.37 1.73 2.15
N ASN A 183 17.70 2.13 1.08
CA ASN A 183 17.12 1.25 0.07
C ASN A 183 16.14 0.22 0.66
N ILE A 184 15.32 0.65 1.61
CA ILE A 184 14.36 -0.22 2.29
C ILE A 184 13.16 -0.47 1.38
N VAL A 185 12.85 -1.75 1.14
CA VAL A 185 11.65 -2.19 0.41
C VAL A 185 10.90 -3.19 1.28
N TYR A 186 9.61 -2.96 1.46
CA TYR A 186 8.71 -3.91 2.09
C TYR A 186 7.74 -4.46 1.05
N ASP A 187 7.69 -5.77 0.93
CA ASP A 187 6.63 -6.50 0.24
C ASP A 187 5.56 -6.88 1.26
N VAL A 188 4.38 -6.30 1.11
CA VAL A 188 3.23 -6.51 2.00
C VAL A 188 2.17 -7.25 1.20
N ALA A 189 2.16 -8.58 1.34
CA ALA A 189 1.16 -9.43 0.73
C ALA A 189 -0.02 -9.63 1.69
N MET A 190 -1.24 -9.29 1.26
CA MET A 190 -2.45 -9.47 2.06
C MET A 190 -2.65 -10.94 2.45
N PHE A 191 -2.38 -11.87 1.53
CA PHE A 191 -2.45 -13.29 1.76
C PHE A 191 -1.49 -13.78 2.87
N GLU A 192 -0.23 -13.34 2.83
CA GLU A 192 0.77 -13.70 3.84
C GLU A 192 0.41 -13.14 5.22
N GLY A 193 -0.05 -11.89 5.25
CA GLY A 193 -0.48 -11.27 6.49
C GLY A 193 -1.68 -11.97 7.13
N VAL A 194 -2.67 -12.41 6.34
CA VAL A 194 -3.78 -13.26 6.85
C VAL A 194 -3.26 -14.57 7.39
N SER A 195 -2.36 -15.22 6.65
CA SER A 195 -1.75 -16.49 7.07
C SER A 195 -0.98 -16.34 8.38
N TYR A 196 -0.27 -15.23 8.54
CA TYR A 196 0.42 -14.89 9.79
C TYR A 196 -0.56 -14.67 10.96
N LEU A 197 -1.63 -13.90 10.75
CA LEU A 197 -2.64 -13.65 11.78
C LEU A 197 -3.33 -14.94 12.25
N ALA A 198 -3.50 -15.92 11.36
CA ALA A 198 -4.10 -17.22 11.66
C ALA A 198 -3.11 -18.28 12.17
N SER A 199 -1.84 -17.95 12.28
CA SER A 199 -0.77 -18.93 12.61
C SER A 199 -0.92 -19.59 13.99
N LEU A 200 -1.75 -19.05 14.86
CA LEU A 200 -2.04 -19.60 16.19
C LEU A 200 -3.45 -20.25 16.30
N MET A 201 -4.17 -20.36 15.21
CA MET A 201 -5.50 -20.97 15.14
C MET A 201 -5.40 -22.38 14.51
#